data_f47462ac246b7198c2a1f57eecf8b020
#
_entry.id   f47462ac246b7198c2a1f57eecf8b020
#
_cell.length_a   1.000
_cell.length_b   1.000
_cell.length_c   1.000
_cell.angle_alpha   90.00
_cell.angle_beta   90.00
_cell.angle_gamma   90.00
#
_symmetry.space_group_name_H-M   'P 1'
#
loop_
_entity.id
_entity.type
_entity.pdbx_description
1 polymer ?
#
loop_
_entity_poly.entity_id
_entity_poly.type
_entity_poly.pdbx_seq_one_letter_code
_entity_poly.pdbx_strand_id
1 'polypeptide(L)'
;MLKFLFHFRSPQRDRETDQARLARIHQTARSAVTNAESELNGLRARLERARQSASLLLGNIDNGDREEASNSELRSVEERMLVAERRIMQLNDHLAALQRIETAVNIELNS
;
A
#
# COMPACT_ATOMS: atom_id res chain seq x y z
N MET A 1 23.15 -46.29 20.59
CA MET A 1 23.82 -44.97 20.46
C MET A 1 23.48 -44.30 19.16
N LEU A 2 23.66 -44.97 18.03
CA LEU A 2 23.34 -44.37 16.73
C LEU A 2 21.88 -44.00 16.57
N LYS A 3 20.97 -44.73 17.22
CA LYS A 3 19.55 -44.40 17.18
C LYS A 3 19.22 -43.02 17.74
N PHE A 4 19.95 -42.57 18.74
CA PHE A 4 19.75 -41.24 19.31
C PHE A 4 20.13 -40.15 18.36
N LEU A 5 21.15 -40.38 17.51
CA LEU A 5 21.57 -39.40 16.52
C LEU A 5 20.50 -39.16 15.46
N PHE A 6 19.71 -40.19 15.14
CA PHE A 6 18.63 -40.06 14.16
C PHE A 6 17.42 -39.30 14.70
N HIS A 7 17.28 -39.22 15.98
CA HIS A 7 16.18 -38.50 16.64
C HIS A 7 16.47 -37.02 16.87
N PHE A 8 17.72 -36.62 16.77
CA PHE A 8 18.13 -35.25 17.00
C PHE A 8 18.38 -34.54 15.68
N ARG A 9 17.76 -33.38 15.53
CA ARG A 9 18.07 -32.51 14.41
C ARG A 9 19.45 -31.90 14.59
N SER A 10 20.16 -31.66 13.48
CA SER A 10 21.40 -30.91 13.57
C SER A 10 21.06 -29.44 13.93
N PRO A 11 21.87 -28.79 14.76
CA PRO A 11 21.67 -27.37 15.06
C PRO A 11 21.66 -26.49 13.81
N GLN A 12 22.43 -26.86 12.81
CA GLN A 12 22.44 -26.14 11.54
C GLN A 12 21.11 -26.23 10.81
N ARG A 13 20.52 -27.42 10.76
CA ARG A 13 19.21 -27.63 10.11
C ARG A 13 18.12 -26.84 10.82
N ASP A 14 18.16 -26.79 12.15
CA ASP A 14 17.20 -26.01 12.94
C ASP A 14 17.32 -24.53 12.62
N ARG A 15 18.54 -24.00 12.53
CA ARG A 15 18.77 -22.60 12.17
C ARG A 15 18.25 -22.32 10.76
N GLU A 16 18.49 -23.23 9.81
CA GLU A 16 18.00 -23.07 8.44
C GLU A 16 16.47 -23.05 8.39
N THR A 17 15.83 -23.91 9.17
CA THR A 17 14.36 -23.95 9.28
C THR A 17 13.82 -22.66 9.86
N ASP A 18 14.43 -22.17 10.92
CA ASP A 18 14.01 -20.92 11.58
C ASP A 18 14.20 -19.73 10.63
N GLN A 19 15.33 -19.67 9.94
CA GLN A 19 15.61 -18.63 8.96
C GLN A 19 14.61 -18.67 7.80
N ALA A 20 14.24 -19.86 7.35
CA ALA A 20 13.25 -20.01 6.27
C ALA A 20 11.88 -19.48 6.68
N ARG A 21 11.48 -19.66 7.94
CA ARG A 21 10.23 -19.10 8.46
C ARG A 21 10.27 -17.58 8.47
N LEU A 22 11.35 -17.00 8.96
CA LEU A 22 11.53 -15.54 8.98
C LEU A 22 11.59 -14.96 7.58
N ALA A 23 12.27 -15.64 6.67
CA ALA A 23 12.36 -15.21 5.26
C ALA A 23 10.99 -15.18 4.59
N ARG A 24 10.12 -16.13 4.92
CA ARG A 24 8.75 -16.17 4.41
C ARG A 24 7.92 -14.98 4.89
N ILE A 25 8.05 -14.66 6.16
CA ILE A 25 7.35 -13.49 6.74
C ILE A 25 7.87 -12.21 6.10
N HIS A 26 9.18 -12.11 5.93
CA HIS A 26 9.81 -10.96 5.29
C HIS A 26 9.30 -10.77 3.86
N GLN A 27 9.23 -11.83 3.09
CA GLN A 27 8.75 -11.79 1.71
C GLN A 27 7.28 -11.37 1.64
N THR A 28 6.46 -11.88 2.55
CA THR A 28 5.05 -11.51 2.63
C THR A 28 4.90 -10.03 2.97
N ALA A 29 5.69 -9.53 3.91
CA ALA A 29 5.69 -8.11 4.28
C ALA A 29 6.11 -7.23 3.10
N ARG A 30 7.15 -7.62 2.37
CA ARG A 30 7.59 -6.89 1.18
C ARG A 30 6.52 -6.86 0.10
N SER A 31 5.85 -7.97 -0.14
CA SER A 31 4.75 -8.02 -1.10
C SER A 31 3.60 -7.10 -0.69
N ALA A 32 3.28 -7.06 0.59
CA ALA A 32 2.25 -6.17 1.11
C ALA A 32 2.64 -4.70 0.93
N VAL A 33 3.89 -4.35 1.18
CA VAL A 33 4.40 -2.99 0.95
C VAL A 33 4.28 -2.62 -0.53
N THR A 34 4.72 -3.48 -1.43
CA THR A 34 4.66 -3.25 -2.87
C THR A 34 3.21 -3.07 -3.34
N ASN A 35 2.29 -3.89 -2.86
CA ASN A 35 0.87 -3.77 -3.19
C ASN A 35 0.29 -2.45 -2.71
N ALA A 36 0.59 -2.05 -1.48
CA ALA A 36 0.11 -0.79 -0.92
C ALA A 36 0.67 0.41 -1.68
N GLU A 37 1.95 0.37 -2.05
CA GLU A 37 2.57 1.42 -2.86
C GLU A 37 1.92 1.53 -4.24
N SER A 38 1.60 0.42 -4.88
CA SER A 38 0.90 0.41 -6.17
C SER A 38 -0.49 1.02 -6.07
N GLU A 39 -1.23 0.67 -5.04
CA GLU A 39 -2.54 1.26 -4.78
C GLU A 39 -2.43 2.77 -4.57
N LEU A 40 -1.47 3.19 -3.77
CA LEU A 40 -1.22 4.60 -3.46
C LEU A 40 -0.90 5.39 -4.72
N ASN A 41 -0.02 4.86 -5.57
CA ASN A 41 0.36 5.52 -6.82
C ASN A 41 -0.83 5.62 -7.78
N GLY A 42 -1.65 4.58 -7.86
CA GLY A 42 -2.87 4.58 -8.67
C GLY A 42 -3.87 5.62 -8.19
N LEU A 43 -4.06 5.75 -6.89
CA LEU A 43 -4.96 6.74 -6.30
C LEU A 43 -4.47 8.17 -6.52
N ARG A 44 -3.17 8.40 -6.38
CA ARG A 44 -2.57 9.72 -6.66
C ARG A 44 -2.78 10.12 -8.11
N ALA A 45 -2.61 9.19 -9.04
CA ALA A 45 -2.86 9.45 -10.46
C ALA A 45 -4.34 9.79 -10.73
N ARG A 46 -5.26 9.05 -10.11
CA ARG A 46 -6.70 9.33 -10.22
C ARG A 46 -7.06 10.68 -9.63
N LEU A 47 -6.48 11.00 -8.48
CA LEU A 47 -6.72 12.29 -7.82
C LEU A 47 -6.26 13.44 -8.70
N GLU A 48 -5.10 13.31 -9.35
CA GLU A 48 -4.59 14.33 -10.26
C GLU A 48 -5.49 14.49 -11.47
N ARG A 49 -5.98 13.39 -12.05
CA ARG A 49 -6.95 13.47 -13.15
C ARG A 49 -8.26 14.12 -12.72
N ALA A 50 -8.72 13.82 -11.53
CA ALA A 50 -9.93 14.45 -10.98
C ALA A 50 -9.75 15.95 -10.77
N ARG A 51 -8.58 16.37 -10.29
CA ARG A 51 -8.25 17.80 -10.12
C ARG A 51 -8.25 18.52 -11.46
N GLN A 52 -7.69 17.90 -12.49
CA GLN A 52 -7.71 18.46 -13.85
C GLN A 52 -9.13 18.58 -14.37
N SER A 53 -9.97 17.56 -14.17
CA SER A 53 -11.38 17.62 -14.55
C SER A 53 -12.12 18.72 -13.81
N ALA A 54 -11.87 18.86 -12.52
CA ALA A 54 -12.51 19.93 -11.72
C ALA A 54 -12.11 21.32 -12.21
N SER A 55 -10.83 21.51 -12.54
CA SER A 55 -10.33 22.78 -13.09
C SER A 55 -11.01 23.15 -14.41
N LEU A 56 -11.19 22.15 -15.29
CA LEU A 56 -11.87 22.36 -16.57
C LEU A 56 -13.34 22.73 -16.37
N LEU A 57 -14.02 22.03 -15.46
CA LEU A 57 -15.43 22.30 -15.14
C LEU A 57 -15.61 23.69 -14.53
N LEU A 58 -14.72 24.09 -13.63
CA LEU A 58 -14.72 25.43 -13.02
C LEU A 58 -14.48 26.50 -14.09
N GLY A 59 -13.55 26.28 -15.02
CA GLY A 59 -13.30 27.19 -16.12
C GLY A 59 -14.54 27.40 -16.99
N ASN A 60 -15.25 26.33 -17.31
CA ASN A 60 -16.50 26.39 -18.08
C ASN A 60 -17.58 27.17 -17.33
N ILE A 61 -17.72 26.96 -16.05
CA ILE A 61 -18.68 27.69 -15.20
C ILE A 61 -18.33 29.19 -15.17
N ASP A 62 -17.06 29.53 -15.00
CA ASP A 62 -16.59 30.93 -14.94
C ASP A 62 -16.78 31.63 -16.28
N ASN A 63 -16.77 30.91 -17.40
CA ASN A 63 -16.99 31.45 -18.72
C ASN A 63 -18.48 31.56 -19.11
N GLY A 64 -19.38 31.30 -18.16
CA GLY A 64 -20.79 31.47 -18.35
C GLY A 64 -21.55 30.25 -18.83
N ASP A 65 -20.88 29.11 -19.01
CA ASP A 65 -21.48 27.83 -19.37
C ASP A 65 -22.07 27.14 -18.14
N ARG A 66 -22.88 27.87 -17.38
CA ARG A 66 -23.49 27.37 -16.17
C ARG A 66 -24.70 26.52 -16.45
N GLU A 67 -24.45 25.33 -16.93
CA GLU A 67 -25.50 24.34 -17.00
C GLU A 67 -25.54 23.56 -15.67
N GLU A 68 -26.72 23.20 -15.27
CA GLU A 68 -26.94 22.39 -14.08
C GLU A 68 -26.20 21.06 -14.17
N ALA A 69 -26.06 20.51 -15.39
CA ALA A 69 -25.30 19.31 -15.67
C ALA A 69 -23.82 19.48 -15.30
N SER A 70 -23.21 20.63 -15.63
CA SER A 70 -21.82 20.92 -15.29
C SER A 70 -21.60 21.05 -13.79
N ASN A 71 -22.54 21.65 -13.06
CA ASN A 71 -22.49 21.75 -11.61
C ASN A 71 -22.63 20.39 -10.94
N SER A 72 -23.50 19.54 -11.46
CA SER A 72 -23.69 18.18 -10.97
C SER A 72 -22.43 17.35 -11.19
N GLU A 73 -21.82 17.49 -12.35
CA GLU A 73 -20.59 16.81 -12.71
C GLU A 73 -19.41 17.25 -11.82
N LEU A 74 -19.31 18.55 -11.55
CA LEU A 74 -18.30 19.10 -10.65
C LEU A 74 -18.44 18.50 -9.23
N ARG A 75 -19.65 18.43 -8.71
CA ARG A 75 -19.90 17.82 -7.40
C ARG A 75 -19.48 16.37 -7.36
N SER A 76 -19.78 15.62 -8.41
CA SER A 76 -19.39 14.21 -8.53
C SER A 76 -17.87 14.07 -8.52
N VAL A 77 -17.15 14.92 -9.25
CA VAL A 77 -15.69 14.93 -9.27
C VAL A 77 -15.12 15.25 -7.89
N GLU A 78 -15.68 16.27 -7.23
CA GLU A 78 -15.24 16.68 -5.90
C GLU A 78 -15.43 15.57 -4.87
N GLU A 79 -16.54 14.83 -4.94
CA GLU A 79 -16.78 13.68 -4.06
C GLU A 79 -15.74 12.59 -4.28
N ARG A 80 -15.42 12.29 -5.53
CA ARG A 80 -14.38 11.30 -5.86
C ARG A 80 -13.01 11.73 -5.35
N MET A 81 -12.72 13.03 -5.43
CA MET A 81 -11.47 13.59 -4.88
C MET A 81 -11.38 13.37 -3.37
N LEU A 82 -12.46 13.65 -2.65
CA LEU A 82 -12.49 13.49 -1.19
C LEU A 82 -12.31 12.02 -0.79
N VAL A 83 -12.95 11.11 -1.50
CA VAL A 83 -12.80 9.66 -1.25
C VAL A 83 -11.36 9.23 -1.49
N ALA A 84 -10.76 9.68 -2.60
CA ALA A 84 -9.38 9.36 -2.93
C ALA A 84 -8.40 9.92 -1.89
N GLU A 85 -8.58 11.18 -1.48
CA GLU A 85 -7.73 11.82 -0.47
C GLU A 85 -7.79 11.08 0.87
N ARG A 86 -8.97 10.67 1.29
CA ARG A 86 -9.15 9.91 2.53
C ARG A 86 -8.43 8.57 2.46
N ARG A 87 -8.59 7.86 1.34
CA ARG A 87 -7.92 6.57 1.17
C ARG A 87 -6.40 6.71 1.11
N ILE A 88 -5.89 7.77 0.47
CA ILE A 88 -4.46 8.07 0.44
C ILE A 88 -3.91 8.25 1.86
N MET A 89 -4.62 8.99 2.70
CA MET A 89 -4.21 9.17 4.10
C MET A 89 -4.16 7.83 4.85
N GLN A 90 -5.19 7.01 4.67
CA GLN A 90 -5.24 5.67 5.28
C GLN A 90 -4.10 4.80 4.79
N LEU A 91 -3.80 4.84 3.49
CA LEU A 91 -2.72 4.04 2.90
C LEU A 91 -1.34 4.49 3.36
N ASN A 92 -1.13 5.79 3.54
CA ASN A 92 0.12 6.29 4.09
C ASN A 92 0.38 5.73 5.49
N ASP A 93 -0.64 5.73 6.35
CA ASP A 93 -0.54 5.16 7.69
C ASP A 93 -0.33 3.65 7.65
N HIS A 94 -1.07 2.99 6.78
CA HIS A 94 -0.97 1.54 6.61
C HIS A 94 0.40 1.13 6.08
N LEU A 95 0.91 1.86 5.10
CA LEU A 95 2.23 1.63 4.52
C LEU A 95 3.33 1.78 5.58
N ALA A 96 3.22 2.81 6.42
CA ALA A 96 4.17 2.99 7.52
C ALA A 96 4.14 1.79 8.49
N ALA A 97 2.96 1.26 8.79
CA ALA A 97 2.82 0.06 9.63
C ALA A 97 3.47 -1.17 8.97
N LEU A 98 3.23 -1.38 7.69
CA LEU A 98 3.82 -2.48 6.93
C LEU A 98 5.35 -2.38 6.88
N GLN A 99 5.87 -1.19 6.71
CA GLN A 99 7.31 -0.94 6.69
C GLN A 99 7.95 -1.22 8.05
N ARG A 100 7.26 -0.91 9.16
CA ARG A 100 7.74 -1.27 10.49
C ARG A 100 7.82 -2.78 10.69
N ILE A 101 6.85 -3.51 10.17
CA ILE A 101 6.85 -4.98 10.23
C ILE A 101 8.00 -5.55 9.40
N GLU A 102 8.19 -5.05 8.18
CA GLU A 102 9.29 -5.47 7.32
C GLU A 102 10.65 -5.22 7.99
N THR A 103 10.83 -4.05 8.58
CA THR A 103 12.05 -3.69 9.28
C THR A 103 12.30 -4.62 10.47
N ALA A 104 11.27 -4.92 11.27
CA ALA A 104 11.38 -5.79 12.41
C ALA A 104 11.83 -7.21 12.01
N VAL A 105 11.22 -7.76 10.96
CA VAL A 105 11.59 -9.08 10.46
C VAL A 105 13.02 -9.07 9.90
N ASN A 106 13.38 -8.01 9.19
CA ASN A 106 14.72 -7.87 8.62
C ASN A 106 15.80 -7.84 9.71
N ILE A 107 15.53 -7.17 10.81
CA ILE A 107 16.42 -7.16 11.98
C ILE A 107 16.63 -8.59 12.49
N GLU A 108 15.55 -9.35 12.66
CA GLU A 108 15.64 -10.73 13.13
C GLU A 108 16.40 -11.63 12.16
N LEU A 109 16.21 -11.43 10.85
CA LEU A 109 16.93 -12.19 9.82
C LEU A 109 18.44 -11.96 9.86
N ASN A 110 18.87 -10.76 10.27
CA ASN A 110 20.28 -10.37 10.29
C ASN A 110 20.92 -10.46 11.68
N SER A 111 20.23 -11.07 12.63
CA SER A 111 20.73 -11.27 13.97
C SER A 111 21.64 -12.49 14.11
#